data_9750754c621d49b2ebe9bc25b8a6ab48
#
_entry.id   9750754c621d49b2ebe9bc25b8a6ab48
#
_cell.length_a   1.000
_cell.length_b   1.000
_cell.length_c   1.000
_cell.angle_alpha   90.00
_cell.angle_beta   90.00
_cell.angle_gamma   90.00
#
_symmetry.space_group_name_H-M   'P 1'
#
loop_
_entity.id
_entity.type
_entity.pdbx_description
1 polymer ?
#
loop_
_entity_poly.entity_id
_entity_poly.type
_entity_poly.pdbx_seq_one_letter_code
_entity_poly.pdbx_strand_id
1 'polypeptide(L)'
;MIVFLLCLSTAGLYAGGIVFNDIFDAELDKIERPERAIPSGTVRLSEAVVLGCLLMVSGIASSFFVSLFSGIIALGIAIAALIYNKFSKHYSFLGPLNMGVCRGMNLWLGLSILSYSFNQWQILGMIPLIYIFSITMISQGEVHGGSVRNLYTGGFLYLVVICFILAVAQVKDNRILTLVFLLPFALMIFLPLIKAIEDPVGKNIGKAVKAGVISVILMDAAWAAAFGTVYAAIAIACLLPISIWLSRRFAVT
;
A
#
# COMPACT_ATOMS: atom_id res chain seq x y z
N MET A 1 -11.51 10.24 18.91
CA MET A 1 -12.07 11.06 17.80
C MET A 1 -11.02 11.32 16.72
N ILE A 2 -9.84 11.84 17.03
CA ILE A 2 -8.78 12.17 16.03
C ILE A 2 -8.38 10.94 15.18
N VAL A 3 -8.01 9.82 15.82
CA VAL A 3 -7.64 8.58 15.10
C VAL A 3 -8.75 8.12 14.16
N PHE A 4 -10.02 8.17 14.61
CA PHE A 4 -11.15 7.80 13.77
C PHE A 4 -11.26 8.69 12.52
N LEU A 5 -11.08 10.01 12.66
CA LEU A 5 -11.11 10.95 11.53
C LEU A 5 -9.99 10.66 10.54
N LEU A 6 -8.77 10.31 10.99
CA LEU A 6 -7.68 9.93 10.10
C LEU A 6 -7.89 8.56 9.44
N CYS A 7 -8.51 7.60 10.14
CA CYS A 7 -8.92 6.34 9.53
C CYS A 7 -9.98 6.57 8.43
N LEU A 8 -10.97 7.42 8.70
CA LEU A 8 -11.98 7.81 7.72
C LEU A 8 -11.35 8.52 6.50
N SER A 9 -10.38 9.42 6.76
CA SER A 9 -9.62 10.08 5.71
C SER A 9 -8.88 9.06 4.83
N THR A 10 -8.10 8.17 5.44
CA THR A 10 -7.37 7.12 4.70
C THR A 10 -8.32 6.24 3.89
N ALA A 11 -9.44 5.80 4.47
CA ALA A 11 -10.43 4.98 3.80
C ALA A 11 -11.07 5.70 2.61
N GLY A 12 -11.46 6.98 2.79
CA GLY A 12 -12.04 7.81 1.73
C GLY A 12 -11.06 8.06 0.58
N LEU A 13 -9.80 8.42 0.90
CA LEU A 13 -8.76 8.65 -0.11
C LEU A 13 -8.43 7.38 -0.88
N TYR A 14 -8.32 6.24 -0.19
CA TYR A 14 -8.01 4.96 -0.81
C TYR A 14 -9.16 4.49 -1.71
N ALA A 15 -10.38 4.47 -1.19
CA ALA A 15 -11.57 4.07 -1.97
C ALA A 15 -11.82 5.02 -3.16
N GLY A 16 -11.69 6.34 -2.94
CA GLY A 16 -11.77 7.33 -4.01
C GLY A 16 -10.70 7.11 -5.09
N GLY A 17 -9.47 6.78 -4.67
CA GLY A 17 -8.37 6.43 -5.59
C GLY A 17 -8.70 5.22 -6.47
N ILE A 18 -9.31 4.17 -5.91
CA ILE A 18 -9.75 2.98 -6.67
C ILE A 18 -10.86 3.36 -7.66
N VAL A 19 -11.86 4.12 -7.23
CA VAL A 19 -12.95 4.56 -8.12
C VAL A 19 -12.41 5.38 -9.28
N PHE A 20 -11.48 6.31 -9.02
CA PHE A 20 -10.84 7.07 -10.10
C PHE A 20 -9.96 6.22 -11.00
N ASN A 21 -9.34 5.15 -10.49
CA ASN A 21 -8.65 4.18 -11.35
C ASN A 21 -9.61 3.56 -12.37
N ASP A 22 -10.76 3.07 -11.91
CA ASP A 22 -11.77 2.47 -12.80
C ASP A 22 -12.36 3.50 -13.78
N ILE A 23 -12.50 4.77 -13.38
CA ILE A 23 -12.94 5.86 -14.26
C ILE A 23 -11.93 6.11 -15.37
N PHE A 24 -10.63 6.23 -15.05
CA PHE A 24 -9.60 6.50 -16.05
C PHE A 24 -9.32 5.29 -16.95
N ASP A 25 -9.57 4.06 -16.46
CA ASP A 25 -9.41 2.83 -17.23
C ASP A 25 -10.68 2.41 -17.99
N ALA A 26 -11.79 3.13 -17.86
CA ALA A 26 -13.10 2.71 -18.38
C ALA A 26 -13.08 2.35 -19.88
N GLU A 27 -12.35 3.09 -20.73
CA GLU A 27 -12.26 2.79 -22.16
C GLU A 27 -11.36 1.56 -22.43
N LEU A 28 -10.28 1.39 -21.69
CA LEU A 28 -9.41 0.22 -21.79
C LEU A 28 -10.12 -1.04 -21.30
N ASP A 29 -10.82 -0.92 -20.19
CA ASP A 29 -11.58 -2.02 -19.57
C ASP A 29 -12.76 -2.51 -20.43
N LYS A 30 -13.29 -1.69 -21.36
CA LYS A 30 -14.29 -2.17 -22.35
C LYS A 30 -13.73 -3.30 -23.22
N ILE A 31 -12.41 -3.29 -23.45
CA ILE A 31 -11.73 -4.26 -24.31
C ILE A 31 -11.18 -5.41 -23.45
N GLU A 32 -10.51 -5.10 -22.34
CA GLU A 32 -9.75 -6.08 -21.56
C GLU A 32 -10.60 -6.77 -20.48
N ARG A 33 -11.58 -6.05 -19.88
CA ARG A 33 -12.36 -6.49 -18.73
C ARG A 33 -13.81 -5.99 -18.80
N PRO A 34 -14.58 -6.39 -19.84
CA PRO A 34 -15.93 -5.88 -20.09
C PRO A 34 -16.94 -6.19 -18.97
N GLU A 35 -16.61 -7.14 -18.08
CA GLU A 35 -17.41 -7.50 -16.90
C GLU A 35 -17.34 -6.50 -15.75
N ARG A 36 -16.38 -5.54 -15.77
CA ARG A 36 -16.28 -4.51 -14.73
C ARG A 36 -17.51 -3.60 -14.70
N ALA A 37 -17.75 -2.98 -13.53
CA ALA A 37 -18.98 -2.24 -13.25
C ALA A 37 -19.29 -1.10 -14.22
N ILE A 38 -18.28 -0.34 -14.65
CA ILE A 38 -18.46 0.79 -15.61
C ILE A 38 -18.62 0.24 -17.05
N PRO A 39 -17.70 -0.59 -17.58
CA PRO A 39 -17.84 -1.17 -18.91
C PRO A 39 -19.12 -1.94 -19.15
N SER A 40 -19.55 -2.75 -18.15
CA SER A 40 -20.80 -3.55 -18.23
C SER A 40 -22.08 -2.70 -18.20
N GLY A 41 -21.97 -1.40 -17.89
CA GLY A 41 -23.12 -0.51 -17.72
C GLY A 41 -23.87 -0.68 -16.39
N THR A 42 -23.37 -1.51 -15.47
CA THR A 42 -23.93 -1.67 -14.12
C THR A 42 -23.88 -0.36 -13.32
N VAL A 43 -22.82 0.43 -13.53
CA VAL A 43 -22.65 1.76 -12.94
C VAL A 43 -22.36 2.76 -14.07
N ARG A 44 -23.06 3.89 -14.07
CA ARG A 44 -22.81 4.96 -15.04
C ARG A 44 -21.51 5.69 -14.69
N LEU A 45 -20.77 6.11 -15.71
CA LEU A 45 -19.52 6.86 -15.50
C LEU A 45 -19.73 8.12 -14.62
N SER A 46 -20.86 8.83 -14.80
CA SER A 46 -21.21 9.99 -13.99
C SER A 46 -21.43 9.66 -12.52
N GLU A 47 -22.05 8.51 -12.22
CA GLU A 47 -22.26 8.04 -10.86
C GLU A 47 -20.93 7.69 -10.19
N ALA A 48 -20.03 7.02 -10.93
CA ALA A 48 -18.69 6.73 -10.46
C ALA A 48 -17.89 8.01 -10.16
N VAL A 49 -17.97 9.03 -11.03
CA VAL A 49 -17.30 10.33 -10.81
C VAL A 49 -17.83 11.00 -9.55
N VAL A 50 -19.15 11.05 -9.35
CA VAL A 50 -19.76 11.63 -8.14
C VAL A 50 -19.29 10.87 -6.89
N LEU A 51 -19.31 9.55 -6.92
CA LEU A 51 -18.85 8.71 -5.80
C LEU A 51 -17.38 8.95 -5.49
N GLY A 52 -16.51 8.94 -6.50
CA GLY A 52 -15.08 9.18 -6.34
C GLY A 52 -14.78 10.57 -5.76
N CYS A 53 -15.47 11.61 -6.23
CA CYS A 53 -15.36 12.96 -5.69
C CYS A 53 -15.83 13.02 -4.23
N LEU A 54 -16.97 12.44 -3.89
CA LEU A 54 -17.49 12.42 -2.52
C LEU A 54 -16.52 11.72 -1.56
N LEU A 55 -15.96 10.58 -1.96
CA LEU A 55 -15.00 9.85 -1.16
C LEU A 55 -13.71 10.65 -0.93
N MET A 56 -13.14 11.26 -1.97
CA MET A 56 -11.94 12.06 -1.82
C MET A 56 -12.18 13.32 -0.99
N VAL A 57 -13.28 14.05 -1.27
CA VAL A 57 -13.62 15.26 -0.52
C VAL A 57 -13.88 14.94 0.96
N SER A 58 -14.63 13.87 1.27
CA SER A 58 -14.86 13.45 2.65
C SER A 58 -13.57 13.06 3.36
N GLY A 59 -12.66 12.37 2.66
CA GLY A 59 -11.34 12.02 3.18
C GLY A 59 -10.48 13.24 3.51
N ILE A 60 -10.40 14.20 2.58
CA ILE A 60 -9.67 15.46 2.78
C ILE A 60 -10.30 16.28 3.91
N ALA A 61 -11.62 16.46 3.90
CA ALA A 61 -12.34 17.22 4.92
C ALA A 61 -12.11 16.62 6.33
N SER A 62 -12.20 15.28 6.46
CA SER A 62 -11.94 14.60 7.73
C SER A 62 -10.54 14.91 8.28
N SER A 63 -9.53 15.04 7.43
CA SER A 63 -8.17 15.42 7.85
C SER A 63 -8.06 16.88 8.24
N PHE A 64 -8.75 17.79 7.54
CA PHE A 64 -8.77 19.21 7.94
C PHE A 64 -9.44 19.43 9.29
N PHE A 65 -10.43 18.62 9.67
CA PHE A 65 -11.00 18.64 11.03
C PHE A 65 -10.00 18.22 12.11
N VAL A 66 -8.95 17.50 11.77
CA VAL A 66 -7.87 17.16 12.71
C VAL A 66 -6.88 18.32 12.84
N SER A 67 -6.30 18.76 11.72
CA SER A 67 -5.39 19.91 11.65
C SER A 67 -5.19 20.39 10.20
N LEU A 68 -4.75 21.64 10.03
CA LEU A 68 -4.33 22.17 8.73
C LEU A 68 -3.23 21.31 8.11
N PHE A 69 -2.27 20.86 8.92
CA PHE A 69 -1.17 20.02 8.47
C PHE A 69 -1.64 18.65 7.97
N SER A 70 -2.53 17.98 8.71
CA SER A 70 -3.15 16.72 8.27
C SER A 70 -3.93 16.89 6.96
N GLY A 71 -4.68 18.00 6.83
CA GLY A 71 -5.43 18.33 5.62
C GLY A 71 -4.54 18.53 4.38
N ILE A 72 -3.39 19.21 4.55
CA ILE A 72 -2.41 19.41 3.47
C ILE A 72 -1.82 18.06 3.02
N ILE A 73 -1.50 17.16 3.96
CA ILE A 73 -1.01 15.81 3.62
C ILE A 73 -2.09 15.03 2.87
N ALA A 74 -3.34 15.05 3.34
CA ALA A 74 -4.47 14.37 2.69
C ALA A 74 -4.71 14.89 1.25
N LEU A 75 -4.62 16.20 1.05
CA LEU A 75 -4.69 16.81 -0.27
C LEU A 75 -3.53 16.34 -1.17
N GLY A 76 -2.33 16.27 -0.64
CA GLY A 76 -1.16 15.73 -1.35
C GLY A 76 -1.36 14.27 -1.78
N ILE A 77 -1.94 13.42 -0.91
CA ILE A 77 -2.28 12.02 -1.24
C ILE A 77 -3.32 11.98 -2.38
N ALA A 78 -4.38 12.80 -2.30
CA ALA A 78 -5.40 12.85 -3.34
C ALA A 78 -4.80 13.24 -4.71
N ILE A 79 -3.97 14.29 -4.74
CA ILE A 79 -3.28 14.73 -5.96
C ILE A 79 -2.36 13.63 -6.49
N ALA A 80 -1.56 12.99 -5.63
CA ALA A 80 -0.67 11.91 -6.03
C ALA A 80 -1.45 10.72 -6.60
N ALA A 81 -2.59 10.34 -5.99
CA ALA A 81 -3.44 9.27 -6.48
C ALA A 81 -4.05 9.58 -7.85
N LEU A 82 -4.51 10.83 -8.09
CA LEU A 82 -5.03 11.25 -9.40
C LEU A 82 -3.93 11.28 -10.47
N ILE A 83 -2.73 11.77 -10.13
CA ILE A 83 -1.56 11.77 -11.03
C ILE A 83 -1.16 10.32 -11.36
N TYR A 84 -1.18 9.42 -10.37
CA TYR A 84 -0.93 8.00 -10.59
C TYR A 84 -1.89 7.43 -11.62
N ASN A 85 -3.19 7.57 -11.36
CA ASN A 85 -4.23 6.96 -12.18
C ASN A 85 -4.26 7.49 -13.62
N LYS A 86 -3.96 8.77 -13.82
CA LYS A 86 -4.03 9.40 -15.15
C LYS A 86 -2.73 9.29 -15.94
N PHE A 87 -1.58 9.37 -15.27
CA PHE A 87 -0.29 9.52 -15.94
C PHE A 87 0.75 8.49 -15.50
N SER A 88 1.06 8.42 -14.19
CA SER A 88 2.28 7.74 -13.70
C SER A 88 2.24 6.24 -13.90
N LYS A 89 1.07 5.59 -13.85
CA LYS A 89 0.93 4.13 -13.99
C LYS A 89 1.45 3.57 -15.33
N HIS A 90 1.52 4.41 -16.36
CA HIS A 90 2.03 4.02 -17.69
C HIS A 90 3.57 4.03 -17.77
N TYR A 91 4.27 4.53 -16.74
CA TYR A 91 5.72 4.62 -16.73
C TYR A 91 6.32 3.61 -15.75
N SER A 92 7.29 2.84 -16.20
CA SER A 92 7.90 1.74 -15.45
C SER A 92 8.57 2.15 -14.13
N PHE A 93 9.04 3.38 -14.01
CA PHE A 93 9.65 3.90 -12.79
C PHE A 93 8.69 4.84 -12.02
N LEU A 94 8.02 5.75 -12.72
CA LEU A 94 7.17 6.75 -12.07
C LEU A 94 5.89 6.13 -11.46
N GLY A 95 5.37 5.04 -12.05
CA GLY A 95 4.24 4.30 -11.48
C GLY A 95 4.55 3.75 -10.08
N PRO A 96 5.56 2.88 -9.95
CA PRO A 96 6.00 2.37 -8.65
C PRO A 96 6.33 3.47 -7.65
N LEU A 97 7.04 4.52 -8.10
CA LEU A 97 7.42 5.63 -7.22
C LEU A 97 6.20 6.36 -6.66
N ASN A 98 5.25 6.72 -7.52
CA ASN A 98 4.06 7.46 -7.10
C ASN A 98 3.18 6.63 -6.15
N MET A 99 3.01 5.32 -6.43
CA MET A 99 2.29 4.41 -5.53
C MET A 99 2.98 4.35 -4.15
N GLY A 100 4.31 4.26 -4.15
CA GLY A 100 5.10 4.32 -2.92
C GLY A 100 4.94 5.65 -2.17
N VAL A 101 4.96 6.78 -2.89
CA VAL A 101 4.73 8.12 -2.32
C VAL A 101 3.37 8.20 -1.65
N CYS A 102 2.30 7.74 -2.31
CA CYS A 102 0.96 7.71 -1.70
C CYS A 102 0.97 6.95 -0.37
N ARG A 103 1.66 5.81 -0.31
CA ARG A 103 1.73 5.01 0.92
C ARG A 103 2.59 5.65 2.00
N GLY A 104 3.73 6.25 1.64
CA GLY A 104 4.58 7.00 2.57
C GLY A 104 3.86 8.20 3.18
N MET A 105 3.16 8.97 2.35
CA MET A 105 2.34 10.10 2.80
C MET A 105 1.18 9.65 3.69
N ASN A 106 0.61 8.46 3.46
CA ASN A 106 -0.43 7.91 4.33
C ASN A 106 0.11 7.63 5.75
N LEU A 107 1.37 7.16 5.88
CA LEU A 107 2.00 7.07 7.20
C LEU A 107 2.23 8.46 7.81
N TRP A 108 2.66 9.44 7.03
CA TRP A 108 2.78 10.82 7.50
C TRP A 108 1.44 11.40 7.96
N LEU A 109 0.34 11.04 7.29
CA LEU A 109 -1.00 11.42 7.74
C LEU A 109 -1.29 10.86 9.14
N GLY A 110 -0.93 9.61 9.41
CA GLY A 110 -1.01 9.04 10.76
C GLY A 110 -0.10 9.76 11.77
N LEU A 111 1.15 10.05 11.38
CA LEU A 111 2.12 10.76 12.23
C LEU A 111 1.75 12.23 12.47
N SER A 112 0.88 12.83 11.67
CA SER A 112 0.48 14.23 11.82
C SER A 112 -0.22 14.54 13.15
N ILE A 113 -0.66 13.51 13.89
CA ILE A 113 -1.15 13.64 15.27
C ILE A 113 -0.04 14.08 16.22
N LEU A 114 1.21 13.70 15.93
CA LEU A 114 2.38 13.94 16.74
C LEU A 114 3.09 15.24 16.33
N SER A 115 2.41 16.37 16.39
CA SER A 115 2.89 17.66 15.86
C SER A 115 4.31 18.03 16.31
N TYR A 116 4.67 17.77 17.59
CA TYR A 116 6.01 18.06 18.12
C TYR A 116 7.09 17.05 17.70
N SER A 117 6.71 15.80 17.44
CA SER A 117 7.64 14.70 17.13
C SER A 117 7.66 14.33 15.64
N PHE A 118 6.88 15.00 14.79
CA PHE A 118 6.80 14.71 13.37
C PHE A 118 8.18 14.74 12.71
N ASN A 119 8.96 15.78 12.92
CA ASN A 119 10.31 15.94 12.34
C ASN A 119 11.28 14.80 12.73
N GLN A 120 11.10 14.24 13.92
CA GLN A 120 11.92 13.12 14.41
C GLN A 120 11.56 11.80 13.71
N TRP A 121 10.27 11.59 13.40
CA TRP A 121 9.76 10.32 12.90
C TRP A 121 9.37 10.31 11.41
N GLN A 122 9.47 11.45 10.72
CA GLN A 122 9.11 11.56 9.30
C GLN A 122 9.86 10.57 8.40
N ILE A 123 11.10 10.20 8.75
CA ILE A 123 11.91 9.24 8.01
C ILE A 123 11.22 7.87 7.90
N LEU A 124 10.36 7.52 8.85
CA LEU A 124 9.61 6.26 8.83
C LEU A 124 8.69 6.15 7.60
N GLY A 125 8.24 7.27 7.04
CA GLY A 125 7.44 7.29 5.80
C GLY A 125 8.17 6.71 4.58
N MET A 126 9.51 6.71 4.60
CA MET A 126 10.32 6.12 3.52
C MET A 126 10.15 4.60 3.44
N ILE A 127 9.83 3.93 4.55
CA ILE A 127 9.76 2.48 4.58
C ILE A 127 8.55 1.93 3.81
N PRO A 128 7.30 2.35 4.12
CA PRO A 128 6.17 1.94 3.31
C PRO A 128 6.27 2.43 1.85
N LEU A 129 6.95 3.58 1.60
CA LEU A 129 7.26 4.02 0.24
C LEU A 129 8.13 2.98 -0.48
N ILE A 130 9.29 2.61 0.09
CA ILE A 130 10.22 1.64 -0.50
C ILE A 130 9.52 0.29 -0.67
N TYR A 131 8.73 -0.13 0.31
CA TYR A 131 8.04 -1.41 0.27
C TYR A 131 7.01 -1.49 -0.87
N ILE A 132 6.15 -0.50 -0.99
CA ILE A 132 5.14 -0.46 -2.07
C ILE A 132 5.79 -0.23 -3.43
N PHE A 133 6.83 0.59 -3.51
CA PHE A 133 7.64 0.72 -4.72
C PHE A 133 8.15 -0.66 -5.18
N SER A 134 8.69 -1.48 -4.25
CA SER A 134 9.18 -2.83 -4.54
C SER A 134 8.09 -3.74 -5.11
N ILE A 135 6.92 -3.79 -4.46
CA ILE A 135 5.78 -4.60 -4.92
C ILE A 135 5.36 -4.17 -6.33
N THR A 136 5.25 -2.86 -6.56
CA THR A 136 4.80 -2.34 -7.86
C THR A 136 5.87 -2.54 -8.94
N MET A 137 7.15 -2.53 -8.61
CA MET A 137 8.21 -2.93 -9.54
C MET A 137 8.10 -4.41 -9.93
N ILE A 138 7.84 -5.29 -8.98
CA ILE A 138 7.63 -6.72 -9.22
C ILE A 138 6.39 -6.94 -10.09
N SER A 139 5.29 -6.21 -9.84
CA SER A 139 4.01 -6.39 -10.55
C SER A 139 4.06 -6.07 -12.05
N GLN A 140 5.04 -5.31 -12.52
CA GLN A 140 5.17 -4.99 -13.96
C GLN A 140 5.33 -6.22 -14.85
N GLY A 141 5.76 -7.35 -14.29
CA GLY A 141 5.88 -8.62 -15.02
C GLY A 141 4.66 -9.53 -14.91
N GLU A 142 3.57 -9.10 -14.29
CA GLU A 142 2.44 -9.97 -13.96
C GLU A 142 1.67 -10.44 -15.21
N VAL A 143 1.57 -9.60 -16.24
CA VAL A 143 0.78 -9.92 -17.45
C VAL A 143 1.60 -10.73 -18.46
N HIS A 144 2.82 -10.31 -18.79
CA HIS A 144 3.59 -10.85 -19.90
C HIS A 144 4.86 -11.61 -19.48
N GLY A 145 5.02 -11.87 -18.18
CA GLY A 145 6.31 -12.31 -17.63
C GLY A 145 7.23 -11.12 -17.35
N GLY A 146 8.07 -11.25 -16.33
CA GLY A 146 8.86 -10.14 -15.78
C GLY A 146 10.32 -10.18 -16.14
N SER A 147 10.92 -9.00 -16.12
CA SER A 147 12.37 -8.88 -16.08
C SER A 147 12.89 -9.41 -14.73
N VAL A 148 13.75 -10.40 -14.78
CA VAL A 148 14.45 -10.97 -13.62
C VAL A 148 15.16 -9.86 -12.81
N ARG A 149 15.61 -8.80 -13.50
CA ARG A 149 16.21 -7.63 -12.88
C ARG A 149 15.24 -6.93 -11.92
N ASN A 150 13.96 -6.76 -12.30
CA ASN A 150 12.96 -6.13 -11.45
C ASN A 150 12.67 -6.98 -10.19
N LEU A 151 12.70 -8.31 -10.33
CA LEU A 151 12.51 -9.24 -9.20
C LEU A 151 13.68 -9.15 -8.21
N TYR A 152 14.92 -9.15 -8.69
CA TYR A 152 16.10 -8.95 -7.83
C TYR A 152 16.11 -7.58 -7.17
N THR A 153 15.77 -6.52 -7.91
CA THR A 153 15.69 -5.16 -7.35
C THR A 153 14.62 -5.10 -6.26
N GLY A 154 13.43 -5.68 -6.49
CA GLY A 154 12.38 -5.76 -5.49
C GLY A 154 12.83 -6.55 -4.25
N GLY A 155 13.50 -7.68 -4.43
CA GLY A 155 14.06 -8.47 -3.33
C GLY A 155 15.10 -7.71 -2.51
N PHE A 156 15.99 -6.96 -3.17
CA PHE A 156 16.96 -6.10 -2.49
C PHE A 156 16.26 -5.02 -1.64
N LEU A 157 15.24 -4.37 -2.20
CA LEU A 157 14.49 -3.34 -1.47
C LEU A 157 13.70 -3.93 -0.28
N TYR A 158 13.21 -5.16 -0.39
CA TYR A 158 12.63 -5.89 0.75
C TYR A 158 13.65 -6.09 1.88
N LEU A 159 14.90 -6.45 1.53
CA LEU A 159 15.97 -6.55 2.53
C LEU A 159 16.25 -5.21 3.20
N VAL A 160 16.26 -4.11 2.44
CA VAL A 160 16.43 -2.75 2.99
C VAL A 160 15.34 -2.45 4.02
N VAL A 161 14.07 -2.77 3.72
CA VAL A 161 12.95 -2.59 4.65
C VAL A 161 13.15 -3.41 5.93
N ILE A 162 13.50 -4.69 5.80
CA ILE A 162 13.74 -5.58 6.94
C ILE A 162 14.91 -5.06 7.81
N CYS A 163 16.02 -4.69 7.20
CA CYS A 163 17.18 -4.15 7.91
C CYS A 163 16.82 -2.86 8.68
N PHE A 164 15.99 -2.00 8.08
CA PHE A 164 15.58 -0.77 8.75
C PHE A 164 14.67 -1.05 9.96
N ILE A 165 13.70 -1.98 9.83
CA ILE A 165 12.86 -2.41 10.96
C ILE A 165 13.73 -2.96 12.09
N LEU A 166 14.71 -3.82 11.76
CA LEU A 166 15.64 -4.39 12.73
C LEU A 166 16.50 -3.33 13.40
N ALA A 167 16.98 -2.32 12.64
CA ALA A 167 17.76 -1.23 13.18
C ALA A 167 16.96 -0.42 14.22
N VAL A 168 15.69 -0.12 13.94
CA VAL A 168 14.81 0.58 14.90
C VAL A 168 14.52 -0.31 16.11
N ALA A 169 14.25 -1.60 15.90
CA ALA A 169 14.04 -2.57 16.99
C ALA A 169 15.28 -2.70 17.90
N GLN A 170 16.49 -2.59 17.32
CA GLN A 170 17.75 -2.55 18.05
C GLN A 170 17.83 -1.31 18.96
N VAL A 171 17.56 -0.14 18.40
CA VAL A 171 17.61 1.15 19.14
C VAL A 171 16.55 1.18 20.26
N LYS A 172 15.43 0.51 20.06
CA LYS A 172 14.32 0.43 21.04
C LYS A 172 14.41 -0.76 21.97
N ASP A 173 15.44 -1.60 21.86
CA ASP A 173 15.67 -2.83 22.64
C ASP A 173 14.52 -3.86 22.58
N ASN A 174 13.79 -3.90 21.43
CA ASN A 174 12.65 -4.78 21.21
C ASN A 174 12.91 -5.84 20.13
N ARG A 175 14.17 -6.25 19.91
CA ARG A 175 14.58 -7.17 18.83
C ARG A 175 13.81 -8.49 18.83
N ILE A 176 13.76 -9.17 19.97
CA ILE A 176 13.16 -10.51 20.07
C ILE A 176 11.69 -10.44 19.70
N LEU A 177 10.97 -9.45 20.25
CA LEU A 177 9.56 -9.25 19.96
C LEU A 177 9.33 -8.94 18.47
N THR A 178 10.17 -8.08 17.88
CA THR A 178 10.08 -7.74 16.46
C THR A 178 10.32 -8.94 15.57
N LEU A 179 11.28 -9.81 15.89
CA LEU A 179 11.58 -11.00 15.11
C LEU A 179 10.40 -11.97 15.03
N VAL A 180 9.54 -12.05 16.05
CA VAL A 180 8.34 -12.90 16.03
C VAL A 180 7.43 -12.56 14.84
N PHE A 181 7.32 -11.28 14.46
CA PHE A 181 6.49 -10.84 13.34
C PHE A 181 7.31 -10.70 12.04
N LEU A 182 8.57 -10.33 12.15
CA LEU A 182 9.43 -10.07 11.00
C LEU A 182 9.86 -11.35 10.28
N LEU A 183 10.04 -12.46 11.00
CA LEU A 183 10.38 -13.75 10.36
C LEU A 183 9.21 -14.28 9.50
N PRO A 184 7.96 -14.38 9.98
CA PRO A 184 6.83 -14.72 9.11
C PRO A 184 6.66 -13.75 7.95
N PHE A 185 6.87 -12.44 8.16
CA PHE A 185 6.87 -11.45 7.09
C PHE A 185 7.89 -11.80 6.01
N ALA A 186 9.15 -12.00 6.39
CA ALA A 186 10.23 -12.34 5.47
C ALA A 186 9.94 -13.63 4.69
N LEU A 187 9.49 -14.69 5.36
CA LEU A 187 9.12 -15.95 4.71
C LEU A 187 7.99 -15.74 3.70
N MET A 188 6.97 -14.95 4.07
CA MET A 188 5.81 -14.71 3.22
C MET A 188 6.15 -13.96 1.94
N ILE A 189 7.11 -13.02 1.97
CA ILE A 189 7.52 -12.25 0.79
C ILE A 189 8.59 -12.98 -0.05
N PHE A 190 9.59 -13.59 0.60
CA PHE A 190 10.72 -14.18 -0.13
C PHE A 190 10.41 -15.53 -0.77
N LEU A 191 9.62 -16.40 -0.15
CA LEU A 191 9.32 -17.71 -0.73
C LEU A 191 8.63 -17.62 -2.10
N PRO A 192 7.58 -16.80 -2.28
CA PRO A 192 6.99 -16.62 -3.62
C PRO A 192 7.91 -15.85 -4.58
N LEU A 193 8.72 -14.90 -4.07
CA LEU A 193 9.65 -14.13 -4.90
C LEU A 193 10.75 -15.02 -5.47
N ILE A 194 11.33 -15.94 -4.68
CA ILE A 194 12.32 -16.90 -5.14
C ILE A 194 11.74 -17.75 -6.27
N LYS A 195 10.52 -18.27 -6.11
CA LYS A 195 9.84 -19.03 -7.16
C LYS A 195 9.60 -18.20 -8.43
N ALA A 196 9.31 -16.90 -8.28
CA ALA A 196 9.14 -16.00 -9.42
C ALA A 196 10.48 -15.69 -10.09
N ILE A 197 11.61 -15.70 -9.38
CA ILE A 197 12.96 -15.54 -9.94
C ILE A 197 13.38 -16.81 -10.70
N GLU A 198 13.10 -17.99 -10.16
CA GLU A 198 13.43 -19.28 -10.81
C GLU A 198 12.61 -19.50 -12.09
N ASP A 199 11.33 -19.10 -12.08
CA ASP A 199 10.42 -19.23 -13.22
C ASP A 199 9.59 -17.93 -13.35
N PRO A 200 10.06 -16.93 -14.12
CA PRO A 200 9.51 -15.58 -14.18
C PRO A 200 8.26 -15.47 -15.06
N VAL A 201 7.34 -16.41 -14.91
CA VAL A 201 6.02 -16.37 -15.56
C VAL A 201 5.04 -15.51 -14.77
N GLY A 202 4.07 -14.87 -15.46
CA GLY A 202 3.08 -13.98 -14.84
C GLY A 202 2.39 -14.59 -13.62
N LYS A 203 2.05 -15.89 -13.68
CA LYS A 203 1.40 -16.62 -12.56
C LYS A 203 2.24 -16.62 -11.27
N ASN A 204 3.56 -16.81 -11.36
CA ASN A 204 4.44 -16.83 -10.20
C ASN A 204 4.68 -15.41 -9.68
N ILE A 205 4.82 -14.45 -10.60
CA ILE A 205 4.94 -13.02 -10.28
C ILE A 205 3.68 -12.54 -9.56
N GLY A 206 2.47 -12.87 -10.06
CA GLY A 206 1.21 -12.51 -9.39
C GLY A 206 1.11 -13.09 -7.98
N LYS A 207 1.62 -14.33 -7.75
CA LYS A 207 1.69 -14.88 -6.39
C LYS A 207 2.63 -14.09 -5.49
N ALA A 208 3.79 -13.64 -6.00
CA ALA A 208 4.73 -12.82 -5.24
C ALA A 208 4.14 -11.44 -4.92
N VAL A 209 3.46 -10.81 -5.88
CA VAL A 209 2.73 -9.55 -5.68
C VAL A 209 1.64 -9.70 -4.62
N LYS A 210 0.78 -10.71 -4.75
CA LYS A 210 -0.29 -10.98 -3.79
C LYS A 210 0.26 -11.20 -2.38
N ALA A 211 1.32 -12.00 -2.26
CA ALA A 211 2.00 -12.22 -0.97
C ALA A 211 2.56 -10.91 -0.43
N GLY A 212 3.20 -10.07 -1.26
CA GLY A 212 3.68 -8.76 -0.87
C GLY A 212 2.58 -7.85 -0.33
N VAL A 213 1.45 -7.76 -1.03
CA VAL A 213 0.31 -6.93 -0.59
C VAL A 213 -0.26 -7.40 0.75
N ILE A 214 -0.48 -8.71 0.92
CA ILE A 214 -1.08 -9.26 2.15
C ILE A 214 -0.10 -9.14 3.33
N SER A 215 1.20 -9.30 3.11
CA SER A 215 2.22 -9.25 4.15
C SER A 215 2.49 -7.85 4.70
N VAL A 216 1.91 -6.76 4.12
CA VAL A 216 1.88 -5.42 4.74
C VAL A 216 1.39 -5.51 6.20
N ILE A 217 0.42 -6.38 6.48
CA ILE A 217 -0.12 -6.60 7.82
C ILE A 217 0.98 -7.05 8.79
N LEU A 218 1.83 -8.00 8.37
CA LEU A 218 2.95 -8.48 9.20
C LEU A 218 4.06 -7.44 9.33
N MET A 219 4.30 -6.65 8.28
CA MET A 219 5.22 -5.52 8.34
C MET A 219 4.75 -4.47 9.37
N ASP A 220 3.46 -4.10 9.34
CA ASP A 220 2.89 -3.15 10.30
C ASP A 220 2.89 -3.72 11.73
N ALA A 221 2.65 -5.03 11.90
CA ALA A 221 2.78 -5.72 13.19
C ALA A 221 4.23 -5.72 13.69
N ALA A 222 5.22 -5.96 12.81
CA ALA A 222 6.64 -5.87 13.16
C ALA A 222 7.05 -4.46 13.59
N TRP A 223 6.50 -3.42 12.98
CA TRP A 223 6.66 -2.04 13.40
C TRP A 223 6.10 -1.79 14.80
N ALA A 224 4.85 -2.20 15.06
CA ALA A 224 4.25 -2.07 16.38
C ALA A 224 5.09 -2.79 17.44
N ALA A 225 5.62 -3.96 17.12
CA ALA A 225 6.52 -4.72 17.98
C ALA A 225 7.86 -4.00 18.21
N ALA A 226 8.44 -3.37 17.18
CA ALA A 226 9.69 -2.62 17.28
C ALA A 226 9.57 -1.43 18.26
N PHE A 227 8.38 -0.81 18.33
CA PHE A 227 8.08 0.23 19.31
C PHE A 227 7.59 -0.31 20.67
N GLY A 228 7.62 -1.62 20.90
CA GLY A 228 7.27 -2.25 22.18
C GLY A 228 5.77 -2.40 22.45
N THR A 229 4.91 -2.17 21.45
CA THR A 229 3.45 -2.25 21.61
C THR A 229 2.93 -3.65 21.26
N VAL A 230 3.14 -4.63 22.17
CA VAL A 230 2.79 -6.05 21.95
C VAL A 230 1.33 -6.25 21.58
N TYR A 231 0.40 -5.62 22.33
CA TYR A 231 -1.03 -5.77 22.05
C TYR A 231 -1.44 -5.23 20.70
N ALA A 232 -0.85 -4.11 20.27
CA ALA A 232 -1.09 -3.56 18.93
C ALA A 232 -0.52 -4.48 17.85
N ALA A 233 0.69 -5.04 18.04
CA ALA A 233 1.29 -5.97 17.10
C ALA A 233 0.42 -7.24 16.92
N ILE A 234 -0.08 -7.81 18.01
CA ILE A 234 -0.98 -8.98 17.95
C ILE A 234 -2.30 -8.61 17.28
N ALA A 235 -2.92 -7.49 17.65
CA ALA A 235 -4.18 -7.05 17.05
C ALA A 235 -4.06 -6.84 15.55
N ILE A 236 -2.96 -6.23 15.08
CA ILE A 236 -2.66 -6.07 13.64
C ILE A 236 -2.48 -7.44 12.99
N ALA A 237 -1.66 -8.33 13.58
CA ALA A 237 -1.42 -9.66 13.03
C ALA A 237 -2.70 -10.51 12.92
N CYS A 238 -3.66 -10.34 13.83
CA CYS A 238 -4.96 -11.01 13.77
C CYS A 238 -5.81 -10.60 12.56
N LEU A 239 -5.49 -9.52 11.85
CA LEU A 239 -6.13 -9.16 10.59
C LEU A 239 -5.65 -10.04 9.41
N LEU A 240 -4.52 -10.73 9.56
CA LEU A 240 -3.95 -11.55 8.48
C LEU A 240 -4.88 -12.70 8.03
N PRO A 241 -5.46 -13.53 8.92
CA PRO A 241 -6.41 -14.57 8.51
C PRO A 241 -7.62 -14.01 7.78
N ILE A 242 -8.14 -12.86 8.23
CA ILE A 242 -9.28 -12.17 7.62
C ILE A 242 -8.90 -11.71 6.21
N SER A 243 -7.73 -11.07 6.06
CA SER A 243 -7.23 -10.62 4.76
C SER A 243 -7.02 -11.78 3.78
N ILE A 244 -6.44 -12.90 4.25
CA ILE A 244 -6.28 -14.11 3.42
C ILE A 244 -7.64 -14.67 3.00
N TRP A 245 -8.62 -14.71 3.89
CA TRP A 245 -9.96 -15.18 3.58
C TRP A 245 -10.65 -14.28 2.55
N LEU A 246 -10.60 -12.96 2.73
CA LEU A 246 -11.14 -11.99 1.77
C LEU A 246 -10.45 -12.10 0.41
N SER A 247 -9.14 -12.28 0.39
CA SER A 247 -8.37 -12.40 -0.86
C SER A 247 -8.68 -13.66 -1.69
N ARG A 248 -9.34 -14.64 -1.08
CA ARG A 248 -9.85 -15.84 -1.79
C ARG A 248 -11.26 -15.64 -2.36
N ARG A 249 -12.02 -14.70 -1.82
CA ARG A 249 -13.40 -14.39 -2.22
C ARG A 249 -13.47 -13.28 -3.24
N PHE A 250 -12.57 -12.32 -3.15
CA PHE A 250 -12.49 -11.15 -4.02
C PHE A 250 -11.15 -11.15 -4.76
N ALA A 251 -11.17 -10.76 -6.03
CA ALA A 251 -9.93 -10.56 -6.78
C ALA A 251 -9.13 -9.43 -6.11
N VAL A 252 -7.86 -9.71 -5.79
CA VAL A 252 -6.96 -8.74 -5.12
C VAL A 252 -6.04 -8.04 -6.13
N THR A 253 -6.07 -8.49 -7.37
CA THR A 253 -5.30 -7.94 -8.50
C THR A 253 -6.20 -7.74 -9.70
#